data_12cda8339d4638077351ddd9102bc6fb
#
_entry.id   12cda8339d4638077351ddd9102bc6fb
#
_cell.length_a   1.000
_cell.length_b   1.000
_cell.length_c   1.000
_cell.angle_alpha   90.00
_cell.angle_beta   90.00
_cell.angle_gamma   90.00
#
_symmetry.space_group_name_H-M   'P 1'
#
loop_
_entity.id
_entity.type
_entity.pdbx_description
1 polymer ?
#
loop_
_entity_poly.entity_id
_entity_poly.type
_entity_poly.pdbx_seq_one_letter_code
_entity_poly.pdbx_strand_id
1 'polypeptide(L)'
;MVLIKKRKRGNNIKTGNAGHAKKKKNSEETDSDEISSESELEDNDLKPELPITDSEDENETAQEKKMRLTKKYLDELRTLQEQREDGVDAVGTKLEEEVLDKAGRLQRKVADKFATPTSDDISVLKGHRLTVTCMAVSQNGDMVFTGSKDCSIIKWGLSTKKKLATIQGGKKLKSTSKHHTGHVLCLALTSDGTYLASGSIDKLILIWSPETCSHIHTFAGHRDGVLGLAFRTNSHQLFSSSQDRTVKVWDLDTMGYVETLYGHQDSVTACDSLIRERCVTAGGRDGTIRVWKIVEESQLVYHGHTGSVDCVKFINEEHMISGSDDGSICLWGSMKKRPLFTIKNAHNLADSSRQTWITAVCSMRNSDLVATGSSDGYIRLWKCGDRSLSPLFTVPVLGFVNDLNFVNNDTLVAAVGQEHKLGRWWKLKESKNVVMVIKLPAVKT
;
A
#
# COMPACT_ATOMS: atom_id res chain seq x y z
N MET A 1 -27.92 50.39 -16.68
CA MET A 1 -28.80 51.42 -16.12
C MET A 1 -29.44 50.86 -14.87
N VAL A 2 -29.23 51.54 -13.77
CA VAL A 2 -29.81 51.52 -12.42
C VAL A 2 -29.14 50.57 -11.45
N LEU A 3 -28.27 51.06 -10.65
CA LEU A 3 -28.06 51.83 -9.43
C LEU A 3 -27.94 50.98 -8.16
N ILE A 4 -26.81 50.93 -7.68
CA ILE A 4 -26.06 51.10 -6.39
C ILE A 4 -27.04 51.42 -5.19
N LYS A 5 -26.85 50.69 -4.09
CA LYS A 5 -26.94 51.26 -2.73
C LYS A 5 -25.91 50.67 -1.76
N LYS A 6 -24.92 51.53 -1.44
CA LYS A 6 -24.05 51.45 -0.25
C LYS A 6 -24.85 51.83 1.00
N ARG A 7 -24.56 51.15 2.12
CA ARG A 7 -24.77 51.75 3.46
C ARG A 7 -23.55 51.50 4.33
N LYS A 8 -22.93 52.62 4.69
CA LYS A 8 -21.93 52.81 5.77
C LYS A 8 -22.67 53.12 7.07
N ARG A 9 -22.00 52.85 8.20
CA ARG A 9 -21.92 53.50 9.54
C ARG A 9 -21.95 52.43 10.62
N GLY A 10 -21.18 52.51 11.69
CA GLY A 10 -20.20 53.48 12.20
C GLY A 10 -19.67 52.97 13.52
N ASN A 11 -18.51 53.50 13.86
CA ASN A 11 -17.71 53.31 15.09
C ASN A 11 -18.49 53.45 16.39
N ASN A 12 -18.09 52.73 17.42
CA ASN A 12 -17.85 53.38 18.72
C ASN A 12 -16.80 52.63 19.56
N ILE A 13 -15.83 53.42 19.94
CA ILE A 13 -14.70 53.20 20.88
C ILE A 13 -15.26 53.39 22.29
N LYS A 14 -14.87 52.53 23.25
CA LYS A 14 -14.67 52.95 24.65
C LYS A 14 -13.52 52.21 25.29
N THR A 15 -12.56 52.98 25.64
CA THR A 15 -11.42 52.81 26.51
C THR A 15 -11.83 52.63 27.96
N GLY A 16 -11.06 51.88 28.71
CA GLY A 16 -11.13 51.81 30.17
C GLY A 16 -9.91 51.11 30.77
N ASN A 17 -9.09 51.92 31.43
CA ASN A 17 -7.72 51.70 31.89
C ASN A 17 -7.65 51.22 33.34
N ALA A 18 -6.47 50.75 33.74
CA ALA A 18 -5.86 50.65 35.12
C ALA A 18 -6.21 49.40 35.92
N GLY A 19 -5.29 48.79 36.64
CA GLY A 19 -3.94 49.13 37.05
C GLY A 19 -3.33 48.02 37.93
N HIS A 20 -2.03 48.11 37.98
CA HIS A 20 -1.00 47.64 38.90
C HIS A 20 -1.30 46.71 40.06
N ALA A 21 -0.45 45.65 40.21
CA ALA A 21 0.43 45.56 41.40
C ALA A 21 1.50 44.44 41.21
N LYS A 22 2.75 44.91 41.32
CA LYS A 22 3.96 44.06 41.51
C LYS A 22 3.99 43.47 42.92
N LYS A 23 4.52 42.25 43.08
CA LYS A 23 5.43 41.95 44.21
C LYS A 23 6.39 40.83 43.87
N LYS A 24 7.65 41.18 44.10
CA LYS A 24 8.87 40.33 44.12
C LYS A 24 8.95 39.55 45.43
N LYS A 25 9.58 38.37 45.44
CA LYS A 25 10.84 37.99 46.11
C LYS A 25 10.95 36.46 46.18
N ASN A 26 12.03 35.96 45.64
CA ASN A 26 13.20 35.26 46.21
C ASN A 26 12.90 34.15 47.17
N SER A 27 13.42 32.93 46.88
CA SER A 27 14.76 32.47 47.26
C SER A 27 14.84 30.97 46.90
N GLU A 28 15.92 30.62 46.23
CA GLU A 28 16.83 29.49 46.42
C GLU A 28 16.32 28.31 47.23
N GLU A 29 16.31 27.12 46.58
CA GLU A 29 17.21 26.02 46.97
C GLU A 29 17.09 24.85 45.99
N THR A 30 18.24 24.32 45.68
CA THR A 30 18.58 23.11 44.93
C THR A 30 17.87 21.90 45.47
N ASP A 31 17.30 21.08 44.54
CA ASP A 31 17.43 19.62 44.66
C ASP A 31 17.32 19.00 43.29
N SER A 32 18.34 18.24 43.00
CA SER A 32 18.51 17.35 41.87
C SER A 32 17.64 16.13 42.04
N ASP A 33 16.54 16.05 41.29
CA ASP A 33 15.86 14.77 41.10
C ASP A 33 15.98 14.36 39.64
N GLU A 34 16.86 13.40 39.41
CA GLU A 34 16.92 12.62 38.20
C GLU A 34 15.58 11.90 37.99
N ILE A 35 14.79 12.38 37.05
CA ILE A 35 13.64 11.64 36.56
C ILE A 35 14.16 10.72 35.44
N SER A 36 14.45 9.47 35.80
CA SER A 36 14.57 8.40 34.85
C SER A 36 13.22 8.17 34.19
N SER A 37 13.09 8.57 32.95
CA SER A 37 11.96 8.19 32.11
C SER A 37 12.13 6.73 31.66
N GLU A 38 11.69 5.80 32.47
CA GLU A 38 11.36 4.47 32.02
C GLU A 38 10.07 4.56 31.19
N SER A 39 10.22 4.53 29.88
CA SER A 39 9.13 4.25 28.99
C SER A 39 8.81 2.76 29.07
N GLU A 40 7.80 2.42 29.84
CA GLU A 40 7.17 1.11 29.78
C GLU A 40 6.56 0.91 28.40
N LEU A 41 7.27 0.15 27.57
CA LEU A 41 6.70 -0.45 26.39
C LEU A 41 5.84 -1.62 26.84
N GLU A 42 4.54 -1.47 26.83
CA GLU A 42 3.62 -2.59 26.97
C GLU A 42 3.84 -3.56 25.79
N ASP A 43 4.55 -4.65 26.10
CA ASP A 43 4.67 -5.82 25.25
C ASP A 43 3.31 -6.52 25.16
N ASN A 44 2.55 -6.25 24.12
CA ASN A 44 1.42 -7.10 23.75
C ASN A 44 1.93 -8.37 23.07
N ASP A 45 1.89 -9.43 23.87
CA ASP A 45 2.24 -10.81 23.53
C ASP A 45 1.51 -11.33 22.30
N LEU A 46 2.26 -11.54 21.23
CA LEU A 46 1.95 -12.57 20.25
C LEU A 46 2.88 -13.74 20.50
N LYS A 47 2.38 -14.75 21.19
CA LYS A 47 3.03 -16.03 21.39
C LYS A 47 3.01 -16.82 20.06
N PRO A 48 4.15 -17.23 19.52
CA PRO A 48 4.18 -18.41 18.67
C PRO A 48 4.14 -19.65 19.55
N GLU A 49 3.10 -20.46 19.41
CA GLU A 49 3.03 -21.79 20.02
C GLU A 49 4.11 -22.68 19.44
N LEU A 50 5.18 -22.88 20.20
CA LEU A 50 6.13 -23.95 19.96
C LEU A 50 5.73 -25.15 20.81
N PRO A 51 5.92 -26.39 20.31
CA PRO A 51 5.50 -27.60 21.01
C PRO A 51 6.21 -27.74 22.36
N ILE A 52 5.41 -27.91 23.39
CA ILE A 52 5.84 -28.15 24.77
C ILE A 52 6.43 -29.55 24.82
N THR A 53 7.73 -29.67 24.99
CA THR A 53 8.38 -30.88 25.52
C THR A 53 9.26 -30.52 26.71
N ASP A 54 8.84 -31.08 27.83
CA ASP A 54 9.58 -31.49 29.03
C ASP A 54 9.94 -30.48 30.09
N SER A 55 9.21 -30.66 31.18
CA SER A 55 9.58 -30.80 32.58
C SER A 55 11.08 -30.64 32.89
N GLU A 56 11.41 -29.48 33.48
CA GLU A 56 12.49 -29.29 34.46
C GLU A 56 12.71 -27.78 34.74
N ASP A 57 11.75 -26.94 34.96
CA ASP A 57 12.03 -25.53 35.29
C ASP A 57 10.87 -24.82 36.01
N GLU A 58 10.36 -25.39 37.14
CA GLU A 58 9.34 -24.73 37.94
C GLU A 58 9.86 -23.54 38.78
N ASN A 59 11.19 -23.27 38.75
CA ASN A 59 11.81 -22.22 39.57
C ASN A 59 12.57 -21.15 38.78
N GLU A 60 12.46 -21.11 37.46
CA GLU A 60 13.20 -20.16 36.64
C GLU A 60 12.47 -18.79 36.59
N THR A 61 13.16 -17.70 36.92
CA THR A 61 12.60 -16.36 36.80
C THR A 61 12.41 -16.00 35.31
N ALA A 62 11.44 -15.10 35.01
CA ALA A 62 11.18 -14.66 33.63
C ALA A 62 12.42 -14.07 32.94
N GLN A 63 13.35 -13.47 33.70
CA GLN A 63 14.61 -12.96 33.19
C GLN A 63 15.61 -14.09 32.85
N GLU A 64 15.73 -15.11 33.68
CA GLU A 64 16.60 -16.28 33.41
C GLU A 64 16.12 -17.06 32.20
N LYS A 65 14.80 -17.27 32.08
CA LYS A 65 14.18 -17.90 30.90
C LYS A 65 14.48 -17.10 29.62
N LYS A 66 14.37 -15.78 29.67
CA LYS A 66 14.70 -14.88 28.54
C LYS A 66 16.19 -15.00 28.18
N MET A 67 17.09 -15.03 29.18
CA MET A 67 18.54 -15.19 28.96
C MET A 67 18.88 -16.57 28.37
N ARG A 68 18.26 -17.63 28.86
CA ARG A 68 18.44 -18.99 28.32
C ARG A 68 18.00 -19.10 26.87
N LEU A 69 16.80 -18.59 26.55
CA LEU A 69 16.29 -18.57 25.18
C LEU A 69 17.18 -17.75 24.25
N THR A 70 17.65 -16.59 24.72
CA THR A 70 18.55 -15.72 23.92
C THR A 70 19.89 -16.44 23.68
N LYS A 71 20.44 -17.10 24.69
CA LYS A 71 21.69 -17.87 24.55
C LYS A 71 21.51 -19.02 23.56
N LYS A 72 20.43 -19.81 23.70
CA LYS A 72 20.11 -20.89 22.76
C LYS A 72 20.02 -20.41 21.33
N TYR A 73 19.31 -19.28 21.10
CA TYR A 73 19.18 -18.66 19.79
C TYR A 73 20.56 -18.23 19.21
N LEU A 74 21.40 -17.60 20.02
CA LEU A 74 22.76 -17.20 19.60
C LEU A 74 23.63 -18.40 19.27
N ASP A 75 23.53 -19.51 20.02
CA ASP A 75 24.27 -20.74 19.76
C ASP A 75 23.78 -21.42 18.46
N GLU A 76 22.48 -21.41 18.19
CA GLU A 76 21.92 -21.87 16.91
C GLU A 76 22.42 -21.01 15.72
N LEU A 77 22.51 -19.70 15.89
CA LEU A 77 23.08 -18.82 14.86
C LEU A 77 24.57 -19.06 14.62
N ARG A 78 25.35 -19.35 15.70
CA ARG A 78 26.77 -19.67 15.59
C ARG A 78 26.99 -20.99 14.86
N THR A 79 26.19 -22.01 15.15
CA THR A 79 26.30 -23.32 14.44
C THR A 79 25.98 -23.17 12.95
N LEU A 80 25.03 -22.29 12.59
CA LEU A 80 24.72 -21.94 11.19
C LEU A 80 25.86 -21.14 10.52
N GLN A 81 26.61 -20.35 11.29
CA GLN A 81 27.79 -19.64 10.81
C GLN A 81 28.98 -20.56 10.54
N GLU A 82 29.23 -21.51 11.43
CA GLU A 82 30.30 -22.50 11.28
C GLU A 82 30.09 -23.41 10.05
N GLN A 83 28.82 -23.61 9.64
CA GLN A 83 28.46 -24.36 8.43
C GLN A 83 28.66 -23.59 7.12
N ARG A 84 28.91 -22.28 7.19
CA ARG A 84 29.18 -21.40 6.02
C ARG A 84 30.64 -21.00 6.05
N GLU A 85 31.40 -21.43 5.04
CA GLU A 85 32.85 -21.17 4.88
C GLU A 85 33.15 -19.67 4.60
N ASP A 86 32.14 -18.80 4.52
CA ASP A 86 32.32 -17.37 4.26
C ASP A 86 32.60 -16.62 5.57
N GLY A 87 33.79 -16.06 5.69
CA GLY A 87 34.30 -15.32 6.84
C GLY A 87 33.61 -13.98 7.14
N VAL A 88 32.35 -13.83 6.76
CA VAL A 88 31.48 -12.69 7.07
C VAL A 88 30.75 -12.99 8.38
N ASP A 89 30.66 -12.00 9.26
CA ASP A 89 29.85 -12.07 10.50
C ASP A 89 28.37 -12.31 10.20
N ALA A 90 28.04 -13.59 9.94
CA ALA A 90 26.68 -13.99 9.54
C ALA A 90 25.66 -13.82 10.69
N VAL A 91 26.13 -13.84 11.94
CA VAL A 91 25.28 -13.61 13.12
C VAL A 91 24.93 -12.13 13.22
N GLY A 92 25.92 -11.25 13.09
CA GLY A 92 25.68 -9.80 13.10
C GLY A 92 24.76 -9.36 12.00
N THR A 93 24.97 -9.83 10.77
CA THR A 93 24.12 -9.49 9.62
C THR A 93 22.67 -9.98 9.77
N LYS A 94 22.46 -11.20 10.30
CA LYS A 94 21.10 -11.69 10.56
C LYS A 94 20.38 -10.92 11.64
N LEU A 95 21.06 -10.60 12.74
CA LEU A 95 20.48 -9.80 13.82
C LEU A 95 20.16 -8.38 13.33
N GLU A 96 21.02 -7.80 12.51
CA GLU A 96 20.78 -6.51 11.88
C GLU A 96 19.57 -6.56 10.93
N GLU A 97 19.47 -7.61 10.08
CA GLU A 97 18.30 -7.82 9.23
C GLU A 97 16.99 -7.97 10.04
N GLU A 98 17.01 -8.71 11.15
CA GLU A 98 15.84 -8.88 12.00
C GLU A 98 15.41 -7.59 12.70
N VAL A 99 16.37 -6.79 13.16
CA VAL A 99 16.09 -5.47 13.75
C VAL A 99 15.50 -4.53 12.70
N LEU A 100 16.06 -4.53 11.48
CA LEU A 100 15.56 -3.72 10.38
C LEU A 100 14.17 -4.20 9.91
N ASP A 101 13.92 -5.50 9.91
CA ASP A 101 12.60 -6.06 9.54
C ASP A 101 11.52 -5.68 10.57
N LYS A 102 11.81 -5.83 11.86
CA LYS A 102 10.91 -5.36 12.94
C LYS A 102 10.66 -3.86 12.89
N ALA A 103 11.66 -3.08 12.50
CA ALA A 103 11.52 -1.64 12.31
C ALA A 103 10.80 -1.28 10.99
N GLY A 104 10.55 -2.24 10.09
CA GLY A 104 9.98 -2.02 8.75
C GLY A 104 10.92 -1.26 7.80
N ARG A 105 12.23 -1.30 8.07
CA ARG A 105 13.27 -0.58 7.30
C ARG A 105 14.09 -1.48 6.40
N LEU A 106 13.85 -2.78 6.48
CA LEU A 106 14.60 -3.76 5.70
C LEU A 106 14.43 -3.49 4.20
N GLN A 107 15.54 -3.56 3.46
CA GLN A 107 15.56 -3.52 2.00
C GLN A 107 16.45 -4.63 1.47
N ARG A 108 15.83 -5.76 1.16
CA ARG A 108 16.53 -6.94 0.61
C ARG A 108 16.94 -6.68 -0.83
N LYS A 109 18.20 -6.97 -1.16
CA LYS A 109 18.72 -6.89 -2.52
C LYS A 109 18.32 -8.15 -3.30
N VAL A 110 17.23 -8.05 -4.05
CA VAL A 110 16.63 -9.15 -4.80
C VAL A 110 16.66 -8.88 -6.31
N ALA A 111 16.69 -7.62 -6.71
CA ALA A 111 16.57 -7.20 -8.11
C ALA A 111 17.60 -7.84 -9.06
N ASP A 112 18.85 -7.98 -8.62
CA ASP A 112 19.94 -8.55 -9.43
C ASP A 112 19.83 -10.08 -9.60
N LYS A 113 18.93 -10.74 -8.86
CA LYS A 113 18.76 -12.21 -8.92
C LYS A 113 17.86 -12.65 -10.08
N PHE A 114 17.19 -11.73 -10.76
CA PHE A 114 16.21 -12.06 -11.79
C PHE A 114 16.73 -11.76 -13.19
N ALA A 115 16.39 -12.68 -14.10
CA ALA A 115 16.60 -12.53 -15.54
C ALA A 115 15.31 -12.14 -16.25
N THR A 116 15.43 -11.71 -17.49
CA THR A 116 14.28 -11.39 -18.34
C THR A 116 13.42 -12.63 -18.56
N PRO A 117 12.12 -12.61 -18.26
CA PRO A 117 11.23 -13.74 -18.48
C PRO A 117 11.03 -14.01 -19.97
N THR A 118 10.92 -15.28 -20.31
CA THR A 118 10.60 -15.76 -21.65
C THR A 118 9.09 -15.90 -21.85
N SER A 119 8.63 -16.17 -23.07
CA SER A 119 7.22 -16.40 -23.36
C SER A 119 6.62 -17.60 -22.59
N ASP A 120 7.44 -18.58 -22.25
CA ASP A 120 7.03 -19.79 -21.52
C ASP A 120 6.78 -19.51 -20.01
N ASP A 121 7.43 -18.46 -19.49
CA ASP A 121 7.24 -18.00 -18.11
C ASP A 121 5.96 -17.20 -17.91
N ILE A 122 5.27 -16.86 -19.03
CA ILE A 122 4.07 -16.04 -19.02
C ILE A 122 2.83 -16.91 -19.19
N SER A 123 1.95 -16.93 -18.21
CA SER A 123 0.67 -17.60 -18.31
C SER A 123 -0.48 -16.61 -18.27
N VAL A 124 -1.55 -16.90 -19.05
CA VAL A 124 -2.67 -15.98 -19.26
C VAL A 124 -3.97 -16.61 -18.75
N LEU A 125 -4.63 -15.94 -17.80
CA LEU A 125 -5.91 -16.35 -17.24
C LEU A 125 -7.02 -15.50 -17.86
N LYS A 126 -8.07 -16.18 -18.39
CA LYS A 126 -9.21 -15.53 -19.05
C LYS A 126 -10.50 -15.85 -18.31
N GLY A 127 -11.34 -14.84 -18.04
CA GLY A 127 -12.62 -15.09 -17.36
C GLY A 127 -13.53 -13.87 -17.26
N HIS A 128 -12.98 -12.66 -17.24
CA HIS A 128 -13.75 -11.42 -17.22
C HIS A 128 -14.28 -11.04 -18.60
N ARG A 129 -15.51 -10.50 -18.64
CA ARG A 129 -16.12 -10.00 -19.88
C ARG A 129 -15.62 -8.61 -20.28
N LEU A 130 -15.38 -7.76 -19.28
CA LEU A 130 -14.87 -6.41 -19.46
C LEU A 130 -13.46 -6.32 -18.88
N THR A 131 -12.89 -5.12 -18.97
CA THR A 131 -11.54 -4.82 -18.50
C THR A 131 -11.36 -5.14 -17.03
N VAL A 132 -10.27 -5.86 -16.73
CA VAL A 132 -9.81 -6.08 -15.36
C VAL A 132 -9.25 -4.77 -14.82
N THR A 133 -9.72 -4.34 -13.66
CA THR A 133 -9.42 -3.01 -13.10
C THR A 133 -8.47 -3.06 -11.92
N CYS A 134 -8.56 -4.12 -11.13
CA CYS A 134 -7.82 -4.25 -9.86
C CYS A 134 -7.59 -5.71 -9.51
N MET A 135 -6.64 -5.94 -8.63
CA MET A 135 -6.37 -7.27 -8.10
C MET A 135 -5.95 -7.20 -6.63
N ALA A 136 -6.14 -8.31 -5.93
CA ALA A 136 -5.60 -8.55 -4.60
C ALA A 136 -5.02 -9.97 -4.55
N VAL A 137 -3.89 -10.12 -3.89
CA VAL A 137 -3.14 -11.38 -3.82
C VAL A 137 -3.09 -11.85 -2.38
N SER A 138 -3.25 -13.15 -2.17
CA SER A 138 -3.05 -13.77 -0.85
C SER A 138 -1.56 -13.75 -0.48
N GLN A 139 -1.28 -13.54 0.79
CA GLN A 139 0.10 -13.54 1.31
C GLN A 139 0.80 -14.90 1.07
N ASN A 140 0.05 -15.99 1.12
CA ASN A 140 0.58 -17.34 0.82
C ASN A 140 0.85 -17.56 -0.69
N GLY A 141 0.46 -16.62 -1.56
CA GLY A 141 0.66 -16.75 -3.00
C GLY A 141 -0.21 -17.78 -3.71
N ASP A 142 -1.15 -18.43 -3.04
CA ASP A 142 -1.97 -19.47 -3.65
C ASP A 142 -3.16 -18.94 -4.42
N MET A 143 -3.68 -17.77 -4.01
CA MET A 143 -4.94 -17.22 -4.52
C MET A 143 -4.77 -15.78 -4.99
N VAL A 144 -5.43 -15.46 -6.10
CA VAL A 144 -5.57 -14.09 -6.61
C VAL A 144 -7.05 -13.78 -6.80
N PHE A 145 -7.45 -12.60 -6.36
CA PHE A 145 -8.77 -12.04 -6.62
C PHE A 145 -8.64 -10.90 -7.63
N THR A 146 -9.53 -10.88 -8.60
CA THR A 146 -9.52 -9.85 -9.65
C THR A 146 -10.90 -9.22 -9.79
N GLY A 147 -10.94 -7.90 -9.82
CA GLY A 147 -12.13 -7.11 -10.04
C GLY A 147 -12.18 -6.57 -11.46
N SER A 148 -13.39 -6.34 -11.98
CA SER A 148 -13.58 -5.87 -13.33
C SER A 148 -14.70 -4.84 -13.46
N LYS A 149 -14.72 -4.15 -14.60
CA LYS A 149 -15.83 -3.26 -15.00
C LYS A 149 -17.16 -3.99 -15.19
N ASP A 150 -17.15 -5.33 -15.29
CA ASP A 150 -18.38 -6.15 -15.37
C ASP A 150 -19.04 -6.34 -14.00
N CYS A 151 -18.57 -5.64 -12.96
CA CYS A 151 -19.05 -5.71 -11.58
C CYS A 151 -18.82 -7.07 -10.91
N SER A 152 -18.03 -7.95 -11.52
CA SER A 152 -17.72 -9.25 -10.96
C SER A 152 -16.34 -9.28 -10.31
N ILE A 153 -16.20 -10.16 -9.31
CA ILE A 153 -14.92 -10.50 -8.70
C ILE A 153 -14.69 -11.98 -8.95
N ILE A 154 -13.51 -12.34 -9.45
CA ILE A 154 -13.14 -13.73 -9.72
C ILE A 154 -11.98 -14.14 -8.82
N LYS A 155 -12.12 -15.29 -8.18
CA LYS A 155 -11.09 -15.97 -7.40
C LYS A 155 -10.36 -16.97 -8.30
N TRP A 156 -9.04 -16.87 -8.32
CA TRP A 156 -8.16 -17.72 -9.10
C TRP A 156 -7.23 -18.51 -8.18
N GLY A 157 -6.97 -19.76 -8.53
CA GLY A 157 -5.88 -20.55 -7.95
C GLY A 157 -4.64 -20.40 -8.84
N LEU A 158 -3.56 -19.88 -8.30
CA LEU A 158 -2.32 -19.66 -9.06
C LEU A 158 -1.62 -20.97 -9.43
N SER A 159 -1.56 -21.92 -8.51
CA SER A 159 -0.96 -23.24 -8.73
C SER A 159 -1.70 -24.02 -9.83
N THR A 160 -3.04 -23.98 -9.79
CA THR A 160 -3.89 -24.67 -10.75
C THR A 160 -4.14 -23.90 -12.03
N LYS A 161 -3.87 -22.59 -12.03
CA LYS A 161 -4.17 -21.63 -13.12
C LYS A 161 -5.65 -21.68 -13.55
N LYS A 162 -6.55 -22.03 -12.62
CA LYS A 162 -7.97 -22.17 -12.86
C LYS A 162 -8.80 -21.16 -12.06
N LYS A 163 -9.95 -20.85 -12.61
CA LYS A 163 -10.98 -20.08 -11.94
C LYS A 163 -11.63 -20.95 -10.86
N LEU A 164 -11.58 -20.53 -9.62
CA LEU A 164 -12.15 -21.25 -8.47
C LEU A 164 -13.59 -20.82 -8.19
N ALA A 165 -13.81 -19.50 -8.09
CA ALA A 165 -15.13 -18.96 -7.78
C ALA A 165 -15.37 -17.63 -8.51
N THR A 166 -16.64 -17.22 -8.56
CA THR A 166 -17.04 -15.91 -9.12
C THR A 166 -18.13 -15.30 -8.27
N ILE A 167 -17.87 -14.11 -7.78
CA ILE A 167 -18.85 -13.23 -7.18
C ILE A 167 -19.43 -12.38 -8.31
N GLN A 168 -20.68 -12.61 -8.66
CA GLN A 168 -21.32 -11.85 -9.75
C GLN A 168 -21.86 -10.53 -9.27
N GLY A 169 -21.80 -9.51 -10.12
CA GLY A 169 -22.43 -8.22 -9.88
C GLY A 169 -23.95 -8.28 -9.89
N GLY A 170 -24.57 -7.44 -9.09
CA GLY A 170 -26.03 -7.30 -9.01
C GLY A 170 -26.61 -6.46 -10.17
N LYS A 171 -27.80 -6.78 -10.62
CA LYS A 171 -28.55 -5.90 -11.53
C LYS A 171 -29.12 -4.73 -10.71
N LYS A 172 -29.09 -3.51 -11.24
CA LYS A 172 -29.59 -2.28 -10.59
C LYS A 172 -31.06 -2.36 -10.09
N LEU A 173 -31.81 -3.36 -10.51
CA LEU A 173 -33.25 -3.49 -10.23
C LEU A 173 -33.58 -4.29 -8.95
N LYS A 174 -32.63 -4.93 -8.31
CA LYS A 174 -32.85 -5.66 -7.04
C LYS A 174 -31.99 -5.02 -5.96
N SER A 175 -32.61 -4.25 -5.12
CA SER A 175 -32.09 -3.48 -3.99
C SER A 175 -31.58 -4.37 -2.84
N THR A 176 -30.79 -5.39 -3.10
CA THR A 176 -30.04 -6.07 -2.05
C THR A 176 -28.59 -5.59 -2.13
N SER A 177 -28.17 -4.85 -1.15
CA SER A 177 -26.82 -4.27 -0.98
C SER A 177 -25.69 -5.32 -0.85
N LYS A 178 -25.92 -6.55 -1.28
CA LYS A 178 -24.99 -7.67 -1.17
C LYS A 178 -24.06 -7.86 -2.38
N HIS A 179 -24.22 -7.08 -3.43
CA HIS A 179 -23.42 -7.18 -4.66
C HIS A 179 -23.18 -5.81 -5.27
N HIS A 180 -22.01 -5.64 -5.85
CA HIS A 180 -21.72 -4.40 -6.59
C HIS A 180 -22.60 -4.21 -7.80
N THR A 181 -23.14 -3.02 -7.98
CA THR A 181 -23.94 -2.62 -9.14
C THR A 181 -23.13 -1.75 -10.11
N GLY A 182 -21.99 -1.27 -9.69
CA GLY A 182 -21.03 -0.49 -10.45
C GLY A 182 -19.72 -1.21 -10.70
N HIS A 183 -18.84 -0.60 -11.48
CA HIS A 183 -17.51 -1.14 -11.73
C HIS A 183 -16.74 -1.31 -10.43
N VAL A 184 -16.15 -2.48 -10.22
CA VAL A 184 -15.20 -2.70 -9.13
C VAL A 184 -13.90 -2.02 -9.53
N LEU A 185 -13.39 -1.10 -8.71
CA LEU A 185 -12.22 -0.28 -9.03
C LEU A 185 -11.00 -0.62 -8.18
N CYS A 186 -11.21 -1.18 -7.00
CA CYS A 186 -10.15 -1.55 -6.08
C CYS A 186 -10.51 -2.80 -5.27
N LEU A 187 -9.49 -3.56 -4.93
CA LEU A 187 -9.56 -4.74 -4.08
C LEU A 187 -8.41 -4.69 -3.07
N ALA A 188 -8.66 -5.17 -1.87
CA ALA A 188 -7.65 -5.37 -0.85
C ALA A 188 -7.95 -6.66 -0.08
N LEU A 189 -6.92 -7.36 0.35
CA LEU A 189 -7.01 -8.58 1.15
C LEU A 189 -6.22 -8.36 2.44
N THR A 190 -6.74 -8.83 3.56
CA THR A 190 -6.02 -8.80 4.84
C THR A 190 -4.81 -9.73 4.80
N SER A 191 -3.80 -9.44 5.61
CA SER A 191 -2.57 -10.24 5.66
C SER A 191 -2.80 -11.67 6.15
N ASP A 192 -3.75 -11.89 7.04
CA ASP A 192 -4.18 -13.20 7.52
C ASP A 192 -5.11 -13.96 6.54
N GLY A 193 -5.60 -13.29 5.51
CA GLY A 193 -6.51 -13.87 4.52
C GLY A 193 -7.93 -14.06 5.01
N THR A 194 -8.36 -13.40 6.10
CA THR A 194 -9.72 -13.54 6.66
C THR A 194 -10.76 -12.69 5.94
N TYR A 195 -10.39 -11.50 5.47
CA TYR A 195 -11.29 -10.56 4.82
C TYR A 195 -10.79 -10.08 3.46
N LEU A 196 -11.69 -10.06 2.48
CA LEU A 196 -11.50 -9.42 1.20
C LEU A 196 -12.41 -8.18 1.13
N ALA A 197 -11.83 -7.01 0.93
CA ALA A 197 -12.56 -5.77 0.70
C ALA A 197 -12.61 -5.43 -0.79
N SER A 198 -13.76 -4.99 -1.27
CA SER A 198 -13.95 -4.51 -2.64
C SER A 198 -14.61 -3.14 -2.66
N GLY A 199 -14.05 -2.21 -3.42
CA GLY A 199 -14.58 -0.87 -3.62
C GLY A 199 -15.01 -0.65 -5.06
N SER A 200 -16.10 0.09 -5.22
CA SER A 200 -16.74 0.29 -6.51
C SER A 200 -17.16 1.74 -6.74
N ILE A 201 -17.48 2.05 -7.97
CA ILE A 201 -18.07 3.33 -8.36
C ILE A 201 -19.49 3.52 -7.78
N ASP A 202 -20.10 2.45 -7.25
CA ASP A 202 -21.40 2.52 -6.56
C ASP A 202 -21.32 3.11 -5.14
N LYS A 203 -20.10 3.59 -4.73
CA LYS A 203 -19.80 4.27 -3.45
C LYS A 203 -19.78 3.35 -2.24
N LEU A 204 -19.94 2.05 -2.45
CA LEU A 204 -19.97 1.03 -1.40
C LEU A 204 -18.62 0.31 -1.32
N ILE A 205 -18.31 -0.11 -0.10
CA ILE A 205 -17.24 -1.06 0.16
C ILE A 205 -17.91 -2.32 0.69
N LEU A 206 -17.69 -3.44 0.01
CA LEU A 206 -18.23 -4.75 0.40
C LEU A 206 -17.11 -5.62 0.95
N ILE A 207 -17.40 -6.26 2.07
CA ILE A 207 -16.50 -7.19 2.74
C ILE A 207 -16.98 -8.61 2.49
N TRP A 208 -16.05 -9.47 2.10
CA TRP A 208 -16.28 -10.85 1.70
C TRP A 208 -15.40 -11.79 2.51
N SER A 209 -15.85 -13.01 2.69
CA SER A 209 -14.99 -14.12 3.10
C SER A 209 -14.20 -14.63 1.88
N PRO A 210 -12.87 -14.61 1.89
CA PRO A 210 -12.05 -15.10 0.77
C PRO A 210 -12.21 -16.59 0.51
N GLU A 211 -12.53 -17.39 1.52
CA GLU A 211 -12.73 -18.84 1.38
C GLU A 211 -14.01 -19.15 0.67
N THR A 212 -15.13 -18.71 1.22
CA THR A 212 -16.49 -19.04 0.75
C THR A 212 -17.00 -18.09 -0.33
N CYS A 213 -16.34 -16.95 -0.53
CA CYS A 213 -16.80 -15.85 -1.40
C CYS A 213 -18.20 -15.33 -1.01
N SER A 214 -18.58 -15.46 0.28
CA SER A 214 -19.83 -14.97 0.82
C SER A 214 -19.68 -13.51 1.31
N HIS A 215 -20.75 -12.74 1.17
CA HIS A 215 -20.82 -11.37 1.67
C HIS A 215 -20.94 -11.37 3.20
N ILE A 216 -20.08 -10.60 3.87
CA ILE A 216 -20.06 -10.42 5.32
C ILE A 216 -20.72 -9.09 5.70
N HIS A 217 -20.16 -7.96 5.23
CA HIS A 217 -20.60 -6.63 5.62
C HIS A 217 -20.57 -5.63 4.45
N THR A 218 -21.33 -4.54 4.58
CA THR A 218 -21.35 -3.44 3.62
C THR A 218 -21.07 -2.12 4.34
N PHE A 219 -19.96 -1.48 4.02
CA PHE A 219 -19.69 -0.13 4.47
C PHE A 219 -20.24 0.90 3.47
N ALA A 220 -21.08 1.79 3.97
CA ALA A 220 -21.62 2.93 3.25
C ALA A 220 -21.18 4.22 3.96
N GLY A 221 -20.74 5.21 3.22
CA GLY A 221 -20.31 6.48 3.83
C GLY A 221 -19.55 7.38 2.89
N HIS A 222 -18.97 6.86 1.80
CA HIS A 222 -18.43 7.69 0.74
C HIS A 222 -19.52 8.33 -0.09
N ARG A 223 -19.28 9.58 -0.49
CA ARG A 223 -20.22 10.36 -1.32
C ARG A 223 -20.03 10.12 -2.81
N ASP A 224 -18.89 9.55 -3.20
CA ASP A 224 -18.57 9.21 -4.58
C ASP A 224 -17.79 7.91 -4.67
N GLY A 225 -17.40 7.49 -5.90
CA GLY A 225 -16.76 6.21 -6.16
C GLY A 225 -15.51 5.98 -5.34
N VAL A 226 -15.32 4.75 -4.87
CA VAL A 226 -14.13 4.30 -4.13
C VAL A 226 -13.08 3.87 -5.14
N LEU A 227 -11.89 4.50 -5.10
CA LEU A 227 -10.81 4.29 -6.07
C LEU A 227 -9.68 3.43 -5.55
N GLY A 228 -9.41 3.46 -4.25
CA GLY A 228 -8.35 2.68 -3.62
C GLY A 228 -8.77 2.10 -2.28
N LEU A 229 -8.22 0.96 -1.95
CA LEU A 229 -8.37 0.25 -0.68
C LEU A 229 -7.00 -0.27 -0.26
N ALA A 230 -6.71 -0.18 1.04
CA ALA A 230 -5.52 -0.76 1.62
C ALA A 230 -5.80 -1.22 3.05
N PHE A 231 -5.38 -2.44 3.38
CA PHE A 231 -5.35 -2.92 4.75
C PHE A 231 -4.00 -2.60 5.39
N ARG A 232 -4.03 -2.25 6.65
CA ARG A 232 -2.83 -2.22 7.47
C ARG A 232 -2.33 -3.65 7.66
N THR A 233 -1.03 -3.87 7.50
CA THR A 233 -0.41 -5.19 7.69
C THR A 233 -0.54 -5.63 9.15
N ASN A 234 -0.92 -6.87 9.37
CA ASN A 234 -1.17 -7.49 10.68
C ASN A 234 -2.27 -6.80 11.51
N SER A 235 -3.25 -6.21 10.84
CA SER A 235 -4.40 -5.55 11.48
C SER A 235 -5.60 -5.62 10.54
N HIS A 236 -6.79 -5.52 11.09
CA HIS A 236 -8.04 -5.46 10.34
C HIS A 236 -8.50 -4.02 10.04
N GLN A 237 -7.60 -3.04 10.23
CA GLN A 237 -7.86 -1.65 9.87
C GLN A 237 -7.80 -1.45 8.35
N LEU A 238 -8.87 -0.89 7.79
CA LEU A 238 -9.02 -0.64 6.35
C LEU A 238 -9.01 0.86 6.05
N PHE A 239 -8.19 1.26 5.10
CA PHE A 239 -8.19 2.60 4.53
C PHE A 239 -8.88 2.58 3.17
N SER A 240 -9.75 3.56 2.93
CA SER A 240 -10.44 3.72 1.65
C SER A 240 -10.28 5.13 1.10
N SER A 241 -9.87 5.24 -0.16
CA SER A 241 -9.74 6.50 -0.87
C SER A 241 -10.85 6.64 -1.93
N SER A 242 -11.37 7.86 -2.09
CA SER A 242 -12.54 8.10 -2.93
C SER A 242 -12.41 9.35 -3.79
N GLN A 243 -13.23 9.40 -4.83
CA GLN A 243 -13.45 10.59 -5.65
C GLN A 243 -14.07 11.76 -4.88
N ASP A 244 -14.65 11.51 -3.71
CA ASP A 244 -15.19 12.54 -2.83
C ASP A 244 -14.10 13.34 -2.09
N ARG A 245 -12.83 13.18 -2.43
CA ARG A 245 -11.64 13.85 -1.88
C ARG A 245 -11.33 13.48 -0.44
N THR A 246 -11.96 12.46 0.09
CA THR A 246 -11.76 11.99 1.46
C THR A 246 -11.09 10.62 1.49
N VAL A 247 -10.40 10.36 2.58
CA VAL A 247 -9.93 9.04 2.97
C VAL A 247 -10.66 8.65 4.24
N LYS A 248 -11.22 7.46 4.29
CA LYS A 248 -11.93 6.96 5.47
C LYS A 248 -11.21 5.77 6.05
N VAL A 249 -11.25 5.71 7.37
CA VAL A 249 -10.70 4.63 8.18
C VAL A 249 -11.85 3.80 8.73
N TRP A 250 -11.73 2.48 8.58
CA TRP A 250 -12.72 1.51 9.02
C TRP A 250 -12.03 0.45 9.85
N ASP A 251 -12.71 -0.06 10.81
CA ASP A 251 -12.28 -1.20 11.61
C ASP A 251 -13.19 -2.40 11.32
N LEU A 252 -12.58 -3.53 10.92
CA LEU A 252 -13.34 -4.74 10.60
C LEU A 252 -13.61 -5.60 11.82
N ASP A 253 -12.90 -5.43 12.92
CA ASP A 253 -13.16 -6.18 14.14
C ASP A 253 -14.49 -5.73 14.75
N THR A 254 -14.73 -4.44 14.75
CA THR A 254 -16.00 -3.84 15.19
C THR A 254 -17.00 -3.65 14.05
N MET A 255 -16.61 -3.93 12.79
CA MET A 255 -17.38 -3.64 11.56
C MET A 255 -17.92 -2.20 11.55
N GLY A 256 -17.07 -1.24 11.98
CA GLY A 256 -17.42 0.14 12.20
C GLY A 256 -16.61 1.14 11.40
N TYR A 257 -17.17 2.35 11.32
CA TYR A 257 -16.48 3.52 10.83
C TYR A 257 -15.67 4.15 11.98
N VAL A 258 -14.39 4.48 11.72
CA VAL A 258 -13.52 5.12 12.71
C VAL A 258 -13.48 6.63 12.46
N GLU A 259 -12.90 7.07 11.34
CA GLU A 259 -12.71 8.48 11.08
C GLU A 259 -12.65 8.84 9.59
N THR A 260 -12.68 10.13 9.27
CA THR A 260 -12.47 10.65 7.92
C THR A 260 -11.32 11.64 7.90
N LEU A 261 -10.35 11.39 7.05
CA LEU A 261 -9.18 12.23 6.83
C LEU A 261 -9.46 13.22 5.70
N TYR A 262 -9.38 14.50 6.01
CA TYR A 262 -9.63 15.60 5.08
C TYR A 262 -8.33 16.31 4.72
N GLY A 263 -8.19 16.71 3.45
CA GLY A 263 -7.05 17.52 3.02
C GLY A 263 -6.84 17.56 1.53
N HIS A 264 -7.03 16.45 0.81
CA HIS A 264 -6.91 16.43 -0.65
C HIS A 264 -7.90 17.39 -1.30
N GLN A 265 -7.44 18.08 -2.35
CA GLN A 265 -8.25 19.07 -3.06
C GLN A 265 -9.00 18.45 -4.25
N ASP A 266 -8.56 17.29 -4.71
CA ASP A 266 -9.20 16.53 -5.78
C ASP A 266 -9.34 15.05 -5.39
N SER A 267 -9.86 14.23 -6.30
CA SER A 267 -10.07 12.78 -6.12
C SER A 267 -8.82 12.08 -5.63
N VAL A 268 -8.98 11.20 -4.64
CA VAL A 268 -7.89 10.38 -4.12
C VAL A 268 -7.85 9.08 -4.90
N THR A 269 -6.84 8.92 -5.75
CA THR A 269 -6.74 7.86 -6.77
C THR A 269 -6.25 6.52 -6.26
N ALA A 270 -5.34 6.55 -5.27
CA ALA A 270 -4.76 5.35 -4.69
C ALA A 270 -4.44 5.56 -3.21
N CYS A 271 -4.40 4.47 -2.47
CA CYS A 271 -3.90 4.43 -1.10
C CYS A 271 -3.08 3.15 -0.86
N ASP A 272 -2.18 3.21 0.11
CA ASP A 272 -1.40 2.06 0.58
C ASP A 272 -1.05 2.21 2.06
N SER A 273 -0.80 1.09 2.74
CA SER A 273 -0.43 1.06 4.15
C SER A 273 0.51 -0.10 4.44
N LEU A 274 1.34 0.05 5.47
CA LEU A 274 2.24 -0.99 5.98
C LEU A 274 1.90 -1.35 7.43
N ILE A 275 2.91 -1.64 8.22
CA ILE A 275 2.78 -2.10 9.62
C ILE A 275 2.37 -0.95 10.55
N ARG A 276 2.99 0.23 10.38
CA ARG A 276 2.70 1.38 11.23
C ARG A 276 1.32 1.96 10.92
N GLU A 277 0.72 2.65 11.87
CA GLU A 277 -0.55 3.37 11.69
C GLU A 277 -0.40 4.60 10.80
N ARG A 278 0.00 4.32 9.56
CA ARG A 278 0.23 5.32 8.52
C ARG A 278 -0.43 4.86 7.23
N CYS A 279 -1.08 5.79 6.56
CA CYS A 279 -1.61 5.60 5.22
C CYS A 279 -0.98 6.60 4.27
N VAL A 280 -0.50 6.13 3.12
CA VAL A 280 -0.11 7.00 2.01
C VAL A 280 -1.26 7.08 1.02
N THR A 281 -1.49 8.27 0.49
CA THR A 281 -2.55 8.52 -0.49
C THR A 281 -2.04 9.39 -1.63
N ALA A 282 -2.49 9.10 -2.84
CA ALA A 282 -2.24 9.89 -4.04
C ALA A 282 -3.47 10.74 -4.34
N GLY A 283 -3.27 12.05 -4.41
CA GLY A 283 -4.33 12.98 -4.77
C GLY A 283 -4.23 13.31 -6.25
N GLY A 284 -5.06 12.67 -7.06
CA GLY A 284 -5.14 12.81 -8.51
C GLY A 284 -4.57 14.11 -9.07
N ARG A 285 -5.44 15.00 -9.51
CA ARG A 285 -5.01 16.29 -10.12
C ARG A 285 -4.46 17.32 -9.14
N ASP A 286 -4.57 17.11 -7.82
CA ASP A 286 -3.91 18.00 -6.85
C ASP A 286 -2.37 17.82 -6.86
N GLY A 287 -1.87 16.79 -7.54
CA GLY A 287 -0.44 16.53 -7.74
C GLY A 287 0.32 16.24 -6.44
N THR A 288 -0.41 16.00 -5.33
CA THR A 288 0.18 15.78 -4.01
C THR A 288 0.10 14.32 -3.59
N ILE A 289 1.10 13.90 -2.85
CA ILE A 289 1.06 12.66 -2.08
C ILE A 289 0.98 13.05 -0.61
N ARG A 290 0.12 12.38 0.15
CA ARG A 290 0.00 12.63 1.58
C ARG A 290 0.25 11.36 2.36
N VAL A 291 1.03 11.48 3.40
CA VAL A 291 1.23 10.45 4.42
C VAL A 291 0.48 10.88 5.67
N TRP A 292 -0.51 10.11 6.04
CA TRP A 292 -1.34 10.33 7.22
C TRP A 292 -0.79 9.50 8.36
N LYS A 293 -0.57 10.12 9.48
CA LYS A 293 -0.17 9.48 10.73
C LYS A 293 -1.38 9.50 11.64
N ILE A 294 -2.05 8.38 11.74
CA ILE A 294 -3.35 8.30 12.41
C ILE A 294 -3.23 8.62 13.90
N VAL A 295 -2.30 7.99 14.59
CA VAL A 295 -2.09 8.21 16.05
C VAL A 295 -1.72 9.66 16.38
N GLU A 296 -0.92 10.30 15.50
CA GLU A 296 -0.44 11.68 15.71
C GLU A 296 -1.46 12.72 15.19
N GLU A 297 -2.56 12.31 14.58
CA GLU A 297 -3.57 13.14 13.90
C GLU A 297 -2.92 14.16 12.93
N SER A 298 -1.81 13.78 12.32
CA SER A 298 -0.97 14.67 11.51
C SER A 298 -0.80 14.15 10.09
N GLN A 299 -0.49 15.07 9.17
CA GLN A 299 -0.25 14.73 7.77
C GLN A 299 1.04 15.36 7.25
N LEU A 300 1.73 14.62 6.40
CA LEU A 300 2.87 15.11 5.64
C LEU A 300 2.46 15.24 4.17
N VAL A 301 2.69 16.40 3.58
CA VAL A 301 2.36 16.66 2.17
C VAL A 301 3.64 16.70 1.35
N TYR A 302 3.65 15.95 0.26
CA TYR A 302 4.76 15.80 -0.67
C TYR A 302 4.38 16.37 -2.03
N HIS A 303 5.29 17.15 -2.62
CA HIS A 303 5.12 17.79 -3.93
C HIS A 303 6.28 17.44 -4.85
N GLY A 304 6.01 17.07 -6.10
CA GLY A 304 7.06 16.75 -7.07
C GLY A 304 6.57 16.33 -8.45
N HIS A 305 5.35 15.81 -8.56
CA HIS A 305 4.71 15.57 -9.86
C HIS A 305 4.11 16.85 -10.42
N THR A 306 4.08 16.95 -11.74
CA THR A 306 3.45 18.06 -12.49
C THR A 306 2.07 17.69 -12.98
N GLY A 307 1.77 16.41 -13.08
CA GLY A 307 0.49 15.86 -13.52
C GLY A 307 -0.30 15.20 -12.39
N SER A 308 -1.36 14.50 -12.75
CA SER A 308 -2.18 13.70 -11.85
C SER A 308 -1.38 12.52 -11.31
N VAL A 309 -1.41 12.29 -10.00
CA VAL A 309 -0.78 11.12 -9.39
C VAL A 309 -1.79 9.98 -9.37
N ASP A 310 -1.56 8.94 -10.16
CA ASP A 310 -2.54 7.87 -10.35
C ASP A 310 -2.29 6.65 -9.46
N CYS A 311 -1.06 6.44 -9.04
CA CYS A 311 -0.67 5.31 -8.20
C CYS A 311 0.44 5.66 -7.21
N VAL A 312 0.37 5.04 -6.04
CA VAL A 312 1.38 5.15 -4.98
C VAL A 312 1.49 3.83 -4.24
N LYS A 313 2.71 3.43 -3.88
CA LYS A 313 2.99 2.24 -3.09
C LYS A 313 4.15 2.48 -2.15
N PHE A 314 4.08 1.90 -0.96
CA PHE A 314 5.22 1.79 -0.06
C PHE A 314 6.17 0.70 -0.54
N ILE A 315 7.46 0.95 -0.46
CA ILE A 315 8.53 -0.06 -0.59
C ILE A 315 8.84 -0.62 0.80
N ASN A 316 9.08 0.28 1.75
CA ASN A 316 9.26 0.04 3.17
C ASN A 316 8.75 1.26 3.97
N GLU A 317 8.90 1.28 5.28
CA GLU A 317 8.46 2.40 6.13
C GLU A 317 9.21 3.73 5.86
N GLU A 318 10.33 3.70 5.14
CA GLU A 318 11.14 4.87 4.81
C GLU A 318 10.98 5.33 3.36
N HIS A 319 10.67 4.42 2.43
CA HIS A 319 10.61 4.71 1.01
C HIS A 319 9.25 4.37 0.43
N MET A 320 8.79 5.24 -0.44
CA MET A 320 7.58 5.06 -1.25
C MET A 320 7.83 5.46 -2.69
N ILE A 321 7.05 4.90 -3.59
CA ILE A 321 7.12 5.16 -5.03
C ILE A 321 5.77 5.58 -5.57
N SER A 322 5.77 6.49 -6.54
CA SER A 322 4.55 6.96 -7.18
C SER A 322 4.71 7.07 -8.69
N GLY A 323 3.61 6.93 -9.38
CA GLY A 323 3.50 7.13 -10.82
C GLY A 323 2.41 8.14 -11.16
N SER A 324 2.66 8.92 -12.21
CA SER A 324 1.80 10.02 -12.64
C SER A 324 1.42 9.91 -14.12
N ASP A 325 0.38 10.64 -14.50
CA ASP A 325 -0.07 10.78 -15.89
C ASP A 325 0.90 11.58 -16.77
N ASP A 326 1.84 12.32 -16.14
CA ASP A 326 2.95 12.97 -16.85
C ASP A 326 4.05 11.99 -17.31
N GLY A 327 3.86 10.68 -17.07
CA GLY A 327 4.82 9.63 -17.40
C GLY A 327 6.04 9.60 -16.47
N SER A 328 6.01 10.33 -15.35
CA SER A 328 7.10 10.34 -14.38
C SER A 328 6.89 9.33 -13.26
N ILE A 329 8.00 8.74 -12.83
CA ILE A 329 8.10 7.92 -11.60
C ILE A 329 8.93 8.69 -10.60
N CYS A 330 8.43 8.83 -9.38
CA CYS A 330 9.13 9.47 -8.29
C CYS A 330 9.37 8.49 -7.14
N LEU A 331 10.62 8.47 -6.67
CA LEU A 331 11.02 7.81 -5.43
C LEU A 331 11.04 8.84 -4.31
N TRP A 332 10.42 8.54 -3.18
CA TRP A 332 10.28 9.41 -2.03
C TRP A 332 10.86 8.78 -0.78
N GLY A 333 11.38 9.63 0.09
CA GLY A 333 11.77 9.23 1.45
C GLY A 333 10.85 9.87 2.48
N SER A 334 10.55 9.15 3.54
CA SER A 334 9.66 9.60 4.61
C SER A 334 10.10 10.92 5.29
N MET A 335 11.40 11.21 5.26
CA MET A 335 11.99 12.40 5.90
C MET A 335 12.06 13.64 4.99
N LYS A 336 11.83 13.51 3.69
CA LYS A 336 11.97 14.60 2.73
C LYS A 336 10.68 14.80 1.92
N LYS A 337 10.16 16.04 1.95
CA LYS A 337 8.92 16.41 1.22
C LYS A 337 9.10 16.57 -0.29
N ARG A 338 10.31 16.45 -0.81
CA ARG A 338 10.65 16.46 -2.23
C ARG A 338 11.11 15.06 -2.65
N PRO A 339 10.90 14.65 -3.91
CA PRO A 339 11.35 13.36 -4.38
C PRO A 339 12.87 13.20 -4.20
N LEU A 340 13.30 12.01 -3.81
CA LEU A 340 14.72 11.63 -3.76
C LEU A 340 15.29 11.46 -5.16
N PHE A 341 14.48 10.88 -6.04
CA PHE A 341 14.82 10.64 -7.44
C PHE A 341 13.56 10.71 -8.32
N THR A 342 13.68 11.23 -9.54
CA THR A 342 12.58 11.31 -10.51
C THR A 342 13.06 10.87 -11.88
N ILE A 343 12.37 9.90 -12.47
CA ILE A 343 12.53 9.52 -13.87
C ILE A 343 11.38 10.13 -14.66
N LYS A 344 11.71 11.03 -15.58
CA LYS A 344 10.74 11.57 -16.54
C LYS A 344 10.62 10.62 -17.73
N ASN A 345 9.40 10.53 -18.29
CA ASN A 345 9.13 9.70 -19.46
C ASN A 345 9.57 8.23 -19.29
N ALA A 346 9.27 7.65 -18.13
CA ALA A 346 9.70 6.30 -17.79
C ALA A 346 9.18 5.22 -18.74
N HIS A 347 8.06 5.46 -19.42
CA HIS A 347 7.39 4.57 -20.37
C HIS A 347 7.35 5.10 -21.81
N ASN A 348 8.23 6.03 -22.18
CA ASN A 348 8.31 6.46 -23.57
C ASN A 348 9.14 5.50 -24.41
N LEU A 349 8.54 5.03 -25.50
CA LEU A 349 9.28 4.52 -26.66
C LEU A 349 9.88 5.71 -27.41
N ALA A 350 11.14 5.59 -27.82
CA ALA A 350 11.92 6.64 -28.48
C ALA A 350 11.23 7.28 -29.72
N ASP A 351 10.22 6.63 -30.29
CA ASP A 351 9.54 7.03 -31.54
C ASP A 351 8.10 7.54 -31.37
N SER A 352 7.54 7.55 -30.13
CA SER A 352 6.17 7.98 -29.95
C SER A 352 6.07 9.38 -29.37
N SER A 353 5.47 10.31 -30.12
CA SER A 353 5.10 11.66 -29.66
C SER A 353 4.00 11.68 -28.60
N ARG A 354 3.54 10.51 -28.15
CA ARG A 354 2.49 10.36 -27.13
C ARG A 354 3.11 10.11 -25.76
N GLN A 355 2.79 10.98 -24.82
CA GLN A 355 3.07 10.72 -23.41
C GLN A 355 2.26 9.50 -22.97
N THR A 356 2.93 8.55 -22.34
CA THR A 356 2.32 7.33 -21.80
C THR A 356 2.17 7.48 -20.29
N TRP A 357 0.96 7.32 -19.80
CA TRP A 357 0.64 7.43 -18.37
C TRP A 357 1.14 6.21 -17.63
N ILE A 358 1.55 6.41 -16.39
CA ILE A 358 1.82 5.30 -15.48
C ILE A 358 0.53 4.96 -14.75
N THR A 359 -0.07 3.83 -15.14
CA THR A 359 -1.39 3.40 -14.64
C THR A 359 -1.30 2.55 -13.40
N ALA A 360 -0.21 1.81 -13.23
CA ALA A 360 0.01 0.92 -12.12
C ALA A 360 1.47 0.94 -11.66
N VAL A 361 1.66 0.89 -10.37
CA VAL A 361 2.97 0.71 -9.72
C VAL A 361 2.80 -0.33 -8.63
N CYS A 362 3.71 -1.27 -8.56
CA CYS A 362 3.83 -2.15 -7.42
C CYS A 362 5.28 -2.29 -6.97
N SER A 363 5.47 -2.49 -5.69
CA SER A 363 6.76 -2.76 -5.06
C SER A 363 6.72 -4.14 -4.42
N MET A 364 7.80 -4.87 -4.51
CA MET A 364 8.00 -6.03 -3.65
C MET A 364 8.36 -5.48 -2.26
N ARG A 365 7.51 -5.74 -1.27
CA ARG A 365 7.69 -5.22 0.09
C ARG A 365 9.06 -5.59 0.66
N ASN A 366 9.69 -4.65 1.35
CA ASN A 366 11.00 -4.81 1.98
C ASN A 366 12.10 -5.29 1.00
N SER A 367 12.00 -4.90 -0.29
CA SER A 367 13.00 -5.23 -1.31
C SER A 367 13.30 -4.06 -2.22
N ASP A 368 14.30 -4.23 -3.06
CA ASP A 368 14.76 -3.25 -4.04
C ASP A 368 14.08 -3.40 -5.42
N LEU A 369 13.06 -4.28 -5.54
CA LEU A 369 12.39 -4.54 -6.81
C LEU A 369 11.05 -3.81 -6.91
N VAL A 370 10.88 -3.07 -7.99
CA VAL A 370 9.66 -2.34 -8.33
C VAL A 370 9.24 -2.67 -9.75
N ALA A 371 7.93 -2.75 -10.00
CA ALA A 371 7.37 -2.88 -11.33
C ALA A 371 6.40 -1.75 -11.64
N THR A 372 6.40 -1.29 -12.89
CA THR A 372 5.49 -0.24 -13.37
C THR A 372 4.79 -0.69 -14.64
N GLY A 373 3.54 -0.31 -14.77
CA GLY A 373 2.69 -0.61 -15.91
C GLY A 373 2.11 0.65 -16.54
N SER A 374 1.95 0.58 -17.84
CA SER A 374 1.41 1.67 -18.66
C SER A 374 0.55 1.09 -19.79
N SER A 375 0.20 1.94 -20.74
CA SER A 375 -0.50 1.59 -21.99
C SER A 375 0.46 1.40 -23.17
N ASP A 376 1.78 1.49 -22.97
CA ASP A 376 2.82 1.42 -23.99
C ASP A 376 3.09 0.00 -24.51
N GLY A 377 2.46 -1.00 -23.91
CA GLY A 377 2.66 -2.40 -24.26
C GLY A 377 3.78 -3.09 -23.50
N TYR A 378 4.27 -2.49 -22.41
CA TYR A 378 5.35 -3.05 -21.61
C TYR A 378 5.09 -2.88 -20.10
N ILE A 379 5.48 -3.88 -19.34
CA ILE A 379 5.74 -3.76 -17.92
C ILE A 379 7.24 -3.56 -17.74
N ARG A 380 7.65 -2.58 -16.98
CA ARG A 380 9.06 -2.28 -16.70
C ARG A 380 9.39 -2.60 -15.27
N LEU A 381 10.51 -3.28 -15.08
CA LEU A 381 11.05 -3.56 -13.76
C LEU A 381 12.23 -2.65 -13.47
N TRP A 382 12.32 -2.23 -12.23
CA TRP A 382 13.27 -1.24 -11.75
C TRP A 382 13.94 -1.75 -10.48
N LYS A 383 15.22 -1.46 -10.38
CA LYS A 383 15.97 -1.62 -9.14
C LYS A 383 15.97 -0.30 -8.38
N CYS A 384 15.51 -0.35 -7.14
CA CYS A 384 15.41 0.78 -6.25
C CYS A 384 16.60 0.76 -5.27
N GLY A 385 17.45 1.77 -5.33
CA GLY A 385 18.43 2.06 -4.30
C GLY A 385 17.94 3.18 -3.39
N ASP A 386 18.71 3.57 -2.38
CA ASP A 386 18.36 4.61 -1.40
C ASP A 386 17.99 5.95 -2.04
N ARG A 387 18.65 6.31 -3.15
CA ARG A 387 18.44 7.57 -3.89
C ARG A 387 18.53 7.38 -5.40
N SER A 388 18.34 6.20 -5.88
CA SER A 388 18.45 5.88 -7.30
C SER A 388 17.37 4.90 -7.73
N LEU A 389 16.96 5.01 -8.97
CA LEU A 389 16.05 4.08 -9.61
C LEU A 389 16.64 3.74 -10.97
N SER A 390 17.02 2.50 -11.19
CA SER A 390 17.65 2.03 -12.43
C SER A 390 16.76 1.00 -13.12
N PRO A 391 16.63 1.07 -14.47
CA PRO A 391 15.86 0.08 -15.22
C PRO A 391 16.59 -1.26 -15.21
N LEU A 392 15.84 -2.37 -15.07
CA LEU A 392 16.33 -3.73 -15.15
C LEU A 392 16.02 -4.35 -16.53
N PHE A 393 14.77 -4.73 -16.71
CA PHE A 393 14.28 -5.33 -17.94
C PHE A 393 12.81 -5.00 -18.17
N THR A 394 12.34 -5.32 -19.38
CA THR A 394 10.97 -5.06 -19.80
C THR A 394 10.27 -6.35 -20.16
N VAL A 395 8.97 -6.45 -19.88
CA VAL A 395 8.12 -7.58 -20.24
C VAL A 395 7.06 -7.09 -21.22
N PRO A 396 6.94 -7.68 -22.42
CA PRO A 396 5.94 -7.25 -23.39
C PRO A 396 4.52 -7.67 -22.96
N VAL A 397 3.58 -6.73 -23.02
CA VAL A 397 2.17 -6.94 -22.65
C VAL A 397 1.27 -6.15 -23.58
N LEU A 398 0.38 -6.81 -24.31
CA LEU A 398 -0.58 -6.14 -25.18
C LEU A 398 -1.80 -5.65 -24.38
N GLY A 399 -1.87 -4.35 -24.09
CA GLY A 399 -3.03 -3.75 -23.43
C GLY A 399 -2.68 -2.71 -22.38
N PHE A 400 -3.71 -2.18 -21.72
CA PHE A 400 -3.55 -1.34 -20.54
C PHE A 400 -3.25 -2.21 -19.32
N VAL A 401 -2.17 -1.93 -18.65
CA VAL A 401 -1.84 -2.55 -17.36
C VAL A 401 -2.51 -1.73 -16.27
N ASN A 402 -3.68 -2.18 -15.80
CA ASN A 402 -4.48 -1.42 -14.84
C ASN A 402 -4.05 -1.61 -13.39
N ASP A 403 -3.46 -2.76 -13.08
CA ASP A 403 -2.96 -3.07 -11.74
C ASP A 403 -1.85 -4.12 -11.82
N LEU A 404 -0.92 -4.05 -10.87
CA LEU A 404 0.23 -4.94 -10.74
C LEU A 404 0.36 -5.37 -9.29
N ASN A 405 0.76 -6.62 -9.05
CA ASN A 405 1.09 -7.08 -7.71
C ASN A 405 2.11 -8.22 -7.74
N PHE A 406 3.08 -8.18 -6.83
CA PHE A 406 3.96 -9.31 -6.57
C PHE A 406 3.23 -10.32 -5.68
N VAL A 407 3.31 -11.59 -6.05
CA VAL A 407 2.70 -12.70 -5.28
C VAL A 407 3.71 -13.22 -4.28
N ASN A 408 4.78 -13.77 -4.78
CA ASN A 408 5.93 -14.26 -4.04
C ASN A 408 7.16 -13.51 -4.51
N ASN A 409 8.31 -13.94 -4.05
CA ASN A 409 9.56 -13.32 -4.46
C ASN A 409 9.88 -13.46 -5.96
N ASP A 410 9.21 -14.38 -6.67
CA ASP A 410 9.51 -14.76 -8.05
C ASP A 410 8.35 -14.60 -9.05
N THR A 411 7.18 -14.18 -8.60
CA THR A 411 5.98 -14.13 -9.47
C THR A 411 5.33 -12.75 -9.42
N LEU A 412 5.15 -12.16 -10.61
CA LEU A 412 4.42 -10.91 -10.82
C LEU A 412 3.09 -11.21 -11.51
N VAL A 413 2.00 -10.64 -11.02
CA VAL A 413 0.69 -10.73 -11.65
C VAL A 413 0.29 -9.35 -12.17
N ALA A 414 -0.29 -9.32 -13.38
CA ALA A 414 -0.72 -8.10 -14.04
C ALA A 414 -2.20 -8.19 -14.46
N ALA A 415 -2.98 -7.19 -14.10
CA ALA A 415 -4.34 -6.99 -14.61
C ALA A 415 -4.30 -6.22 -15.93
N VAL A 416 -4.57 -6.90 -17.02
CA VAL A 416 -4.49 -6.33 -18.37
C VAL A 416 -5.86 -6.20 -18.98
N GLY A 417 -6.11 -5.05 -19.60
CA GLY A 417 -7.39 -4.76 -20.22
C GLY A 417 -7.29 -4.00 -21.53
N GLN A 418 -8.42 -3.96 -22.24
CA GLN A 418 -8.56 -3.16 -23.46
C GLN A 418 -8.65 -1.67 -23.20
N GLU A 419 -9.04 -1.29 -22.00
CA GLU A 419 -9.31 0.08 -21.59
C GLU A 419 -8.65 0.37 -20.24
N HIS A 420 -8.37 1.63 -19.96
CA HIS A 420 -7.96 2.09 -18.64
C HIS A 420 -9.09 1.87 -17.60
N LYS A 421 -8.72 1.64 -16.33
CA LYS A 421 -9.67 1.37 -15.23
C LYS A 421 -10.78 2.42 -15.09
N LEU A 422 -10.49 3.70 -15.33
CA LEU A 422 -11.45 4.80 -15.20
C LEU A 422 -12.05 5.27 -16.54
N GLY A 423 -11.42 4.94 -17.68
CA GLY A 423 -11.77 5.50 -18.99
C GLY A 423 -12.39 4.50 -19.95
N ARG A 424 -13.10 5.03 -20.95
CA ARG A 424 -13.60 4.29 -22.13
C ARG A 424 -13.23 4.97 -23.45
N TRP A 425 -12.58 6.12 -23.38
CA TRP A 425 -12.26 6.92 -24.57
C TRP A 425 -11.20 6.32 -25.44
N TRP A 426 -10.27 5.60 -24.82
CA TRP A 426 -9.18 4.96 -25.51
C TRP A 426 -9.27 3.45 -25.30
N LYS A 427 -9.47 2.74 -26.41
CA LYS A 427 -9.62 1.29 -26.43
C LYS A 427 -8.64 0.66 -27.40
N LEU A 428 -7.83 -0.27 -26.92
CA LEU A 428 -6.96 -1.10 -27.71
C LEU A 428 -7.72 -2.36 -28.17
N LYS A 429 -8.19 -2.39 -29.42
CA LYS A 429 -9.00 -3.50 -29.94
C LYS A 429 -8.24 -4.83 -30.01
N GLU A 430 -6.94 -4.78 -30.16
CA GLU A 430 -6.05 -5.93 -30.28
C GLU A 430 -5.79 -6.64 -28.96
N SER A 431 -5.95 -5.93 -27.83
CA SER A 431 -5.72 -6.47 -26.51
C SER A 431 -6.92 -7.30 -26.01
N LYS A 432 -6.66 -8.19 -25.07
CA LYS A 432 -7.69 -9.02 -24.41
C LYS A 432 -7.76 -8.65 -22.92
N ASN A 433 -8.95 -8.81 -22.35
CA ASN A 433 -9.15 -8.63 -20.91
C ASN A 433 -8.68 -9.90 -20.19
N VAL A 434 -7.49 -9.85 -19.63
CA VAL A 434 -6.80 -11.02 -19.08
C VAL A 434 -6.05 -10.67 -17.80
N VAL A 435 -5.76 -11.69 -17.02
CA VAL A 435 -4.79 -11.63 -15.93
C VAL A 435 -3.56 -12.39 -16.39
N MET A 436 -2.41 -11.73 -16.38
CA MET A 436 -1.14 -12.33 -16.74
C MET A 436 -0.38 -12.70 -15.48
N VAL A 437 0.09 -13.93 -15.42
CA VAL A 437 0.97 -14.40 -14.35
C VAL A 437 2.35 -14.61 -14.97
N ILE A 438 3.32 -13.86 -14.50
CA ILE A 438 4.69 -13.78 -15.02
C ILE A 438 5.61 -14.35 -13.96
N LYS A 439 6.30 -15.43 -14.26
CA LYS A 439 7.38 -15.94 -13.42
C LYS A 439 8.67 -15.19 -13.75
N LEU A 440 9.37 -14.77 -12.72
CA LEU A 440 10.69 -14.13 -12.85
C LEU A 440 11.75 -15.21 -12.66
N PRO A 441 12.43 -15.65 -13.75
CA PRO A 441 13.44 -16.68 -13.63
C PRO A 441 14.67 -16.14 -12.88
N ALA A 442 15.22 -16.96 -11.97
CA ALA A 442 16.48 -16.61 -11.33
C ALA A 442 17.63 -16.63 -12.34
N VAL A 443 18.56 -15.69 -12.20
CA VAL A 443 19.82 -15.72 -12.96
C VAL A 443 20.54 -17.02 -12.62
N LYS A 444 20.82 -17.85 -13.61
CA LYS A 444 21.67 -19.02 -13.43
C LYS A 444 23.08 -18.52 -13.15
N THR A 445 23.49 -18.59 -11.92
CA THR A 445 24.89 -18.40 -11.49
C THR A 445 25.75 -19.56 -12.00
#